data_77fb2fbffd6563b6d2c5b228d0854ddb
#
_entry.id   77fb2fbffd6563b6d2c5b228d0854ddb
#
_cell.length_a   1.000
_cell.length_b   1.000
_cell.length_c   1.000
_cell.angle_alpha   90.00
_cell.angle_beta   90.00
_cell.angle_gamma   90.00
#
_symmetry.space_group_name_H-M   'P 1'
#
loop_
_entity.id
_entity.type
_entity.pdbx_description
1 polymer ?
#
loop_
_entity_poly.entity_id
_entity_poly.type
_entity_poly.pdbx_seq_one_letter_code
_entity_poly.pdbx_strand_id
1 'polypeptide(L)'
;IEIFNDKMDADFSRDNVILTCFMTDDQEEIFEQFCSEYFPYRLNDRYQEDGYFDFRASSFIGIDNGGRDGILLRTDISYRPVELLHIFLHELAHIYCAHHELDGKSFYDEYCEGYAQTKEEDGMINAGYAVWRECIAELIAFECDDNCCIFPLREKKKILSQLRSEIDQRDGKLLVSEILTAVMTSAEVEASQTWDEAEKAIHS
;
A
#
# COMPACT_ATOMS: atom_id res chain seq x y z
N ILE A 1 -15.11 -5.58 1.00
CA ILE A 1 -15.09 -6.28 -0.29
C ILE A 1 -16.19 -5.74 -1.21
N GLU A 2 -17.47 -5.74 -0.81
CA GLU A 2 -18.58 -5.29 -1.67
C GLU A 2 -18.39 -3.87 -2.22
N ILE A 3 -18.04 -2.91 -1.37
CA ILE A 3 -17.77 -1.52 -1.79
C ILE A 3 -16.66 -1.47 -2.85
N PHE A 4 -15.59 -2.24 -2.65
CA PHE A 4 -14.48 -2.30 -3.58
C PHE A 4 -14.91 -2.88 -4.93
N ASN A 5 -15.62 -4.02 -4.89
CA ASN A 5 -16.11 -4.67 -6.09
C ASN A 5 -17.05 -3.78 -6.91
N ASP A 6 -17.97 -3.07 -6.24
CA ASP A 6 -18.92 -2.17 -6.90
C ASP A 6 -18.21 -0.98 -7.56
N LYS A 7 -17.16 -0.45 -6.95
CA LYS A 7 -16.42 0.73 -7.45
C LYS A 7 -15.42 0.38 -8.54
N MET A 8 -14.74 -0.76 -8.40
CA MET A 8 -13.64 -1.15 -9.27
C MET A 8 -14.03 -2.22 -10.32
N ASP A 9 -15.31 -2.61 -10.38
CA ASP A 9 -15.78 -3.73 -11.22
C ASP A 9 -14.94 -5.01 -10.98
N ALA A 10 -14.67 -5.29 -9.69
CA ALA A 10 -13.87 -6.42 -9.25
C ALA A 10 -14.76 -7.56 -8.74
N ASP A 11 -14.19 -8.75 -8.58
CA ASP A 11 -14.90 -9.97 -8.15
C ASP A 11 -14.31 -10.60 -6.87
N PHE A 12 -13.73 -9.78 -6.01
CA PHE A 12 -13.20 -10.26 -4.74
C PHE A 12 -14.28 -10.90 -3.87
N SER A 13 -13.94 -12.00 -3.24
CA SER A 13 -14.80 -12.75 -2.34
C SER A 13 -14.00 -13.38 -1.21
N ARG A 14 -14.70 -13.96 -0.24
CA ARG A 14 -14.05 -14.73 0.83
C ARG A 14 -13.41 -16.03 0.34
N ASP A 15 -13.75 -16.45 -0.87
CA ASP A 15 -13.20 -17.68 -1.44
C ASP A 15 -11.87 -17.44 -2.15
N ASN A 16 -11.63 -16.20 -2.65
CA ASN A 16 -10.44 -15.85 -3.39
C ASN A 16 -9.49 -14.88 -2.65
N VAL A 17 -9.93 -14.27 -1.52
CA VAL A 17 -9.06 -13.46 -0.65
C VAL A 17 -9.04 -14.03 0.76
N ILE A 18 -7.87 -14.45 1.20
CA ILE A 18 -7.61 -15.01 2.53
C ILE A 18 -7.19 -13.86 3.45
N LEU A 19 -7.97 -13.63 4.51
CA LEU A 19 -7.60 -12.66 5.56
C LEU A 19 -7.10 -13.39 6.79
N THR A 20 -5.86 -13.14 7.16
CA THR A 20 -5.25 -13.65 8.39
C THR A 20 -4.80 -12.50 9.28
N CYS A 21 -5.07 -12.62 10.57
CA CYS A 21 -4.69 -11.63 11.58
C CYS A 21 -3.51 -12.12 12.40
N PHE A 22 -2.64 -11.20 12.82
CA PHE A 22 -1.51 -11.48 13.68
C PHE A 22 -1.31 -10.38 14.74
N MET A 23 -0.54 -10.69 15.78
CA MET A 23 -0.07 -9.76 16.80
C MET A 23 1.45 -9.80 16.88
N THR A 24 2.06 -8.84 17.56
CA THR A 24 3.52 -8.78 17.70
C THR A 24 4.10 -10.04 18.36
N ASP A 25 3.37 -10.63 19.32
CA ASP A 25 3.85 -11.79 20.08
C ASP A 25 3.80 -13.11 19.30
N ASP A 26 3.01 -13.19 18.21
CA ASP A 26 2.82 -14.39 17.38
C ASP A 26 3.15 -14.18 15.89
N GLN A 27 3.73 -13.03 15.54
CA GLN A 27 3.90 -12.59 14.15
C GLN A 27 4.68 -13.58 13.29
N GLU A 28 5.77 -14.16 13.79
CA GLU A 28 6.58 -15.12 13.05
C GLU A 28 5.83 -16.43 12.84
N GLU A 29 5.22 -16.98 13.90
CA GLU A 29 4.47 -18.25 13.84
C GLU A 29 3.29 -18.14 12.87
N ILE A 30 2.50 -17.07 12.97
CA ILE A 30 1.35 -16.84 12.09
C ILE A 30 1.80 -16.61 10.64
N PHE A 31 2.90 -15.86 10.43
CA PHE A 31 3.45 -15.63 9.09
C PHE A 31 3.94 -16.95 8.47
N GLU A 32 4.70 -17.76 9.22
CA GLU A 32 5.18 -19.08 8.75
C GLU A 32 4.02 -20.00 8.40
N GLN A 33 3.00 -20.08 9.26
CA GLN A 33 1.82 -20.89 8.99
C GLN A 33 1.07 -20.41 7.75
N PHE A 34 0.79 -19.11 7.66
CA PHE A 34 0.11 -18.49 6.54
C PHE A 34 0.88 -18.70 5.22
N CYS A 35 2.18 -18.45 5.21
CA CYS A 35 2.99 -18.64 4.02
C CYS A 35 3.14 -20.13 3.67
N SER A 36 3.36 -21.01 4.63
CA SER A 36 3.47 -22.46 4.37
C SER A 36 2.21 -23.04 3.72
N GLU A 37 1.04 -22.54 4.13
CA GLU A 37 -0.24 -23.02 3.64
C GLU A 37 -0.63 -22.41 2.28
N TYR A 38 -0.40 -21.10 2.10
CA TYR A 38 -0.96 -20.37 0.97
C TYR A 38 0.09 -19.73 0.05
N PHE A 39 1.26 -19.34 0.57
CA PHE A 39 2.27 -18.56 -0.18
C PHE A 39 3.70 -19.07 0.05
N PRO A 40 4.00 -20.34 -0.23
CA PRO A 40 5.28 -20.97 0.12
C PRO A 40 6.50 -20.27 -0.51
N TYR A 41 6.32 -19.58 -1.65
CA TYR A 41 7.37 -18.81 -2.30
C TYR A 41 7.79 -17.56 -1.52
N ARG A 42 7.01 -17.13 -0.51
CA ARG A 42 7.32 -16.00 0.38
C ARG A 42 8.15 -16.41 1.60
N LEU A 43 8.25 -17.69 1.90
CA LEU A 43 9.11 -18.19 2.96
C LEU A 43 10.57 -18.09 2.54
N ASN A 44 11.22 -17.03 2.97
CA ASN A 44 12.65 -16.81 2.85
C ASN A 44 13.18 -16.24 4.16
N ASP A 45 14.47 -16.27 4.41
CA ASP A 45 15.07 -15.88 5.70
C ASP A 45 14.87 -14.38 6.06
N ARG A 46 14.32 -13.58 5.15
CA ARG A 46 14.14 -12.13 5.37
C ARG A 46 13.11 -11.78 6.43
N TYR A 47 12.12 -12.66 6.70
CA TYR A 47 11.15 -12.42 7.77
C TYR A 47 11.77 -12.46 9.18
N GLN A 48 13.01 -12.96 9.31
CA GLN A 48 13.80 -12.95 10.54
C GLN A 48 14.62 -11.65 10.71
N GLU A 49 14.61 -10.75 9.72
CA GLU A 49 15.27 -9.46 9.81
C GLU A 49 14.51 -8.53 10.76
N ASP A 50 15.24 -7.74 11.56
CA ASP A 50 14.65 -6.74 12.46
C ASP A 50 13.76 -5.77 11.68
N GLY A 51 12.54 -5.55 12.15
CA GLY A 51 11.58 -4.64 11.53
C GLY A 51 10.81 -5.20 10.34
N TYR A 52 10.99 -6.47 9.98
CA TYR A 52 10.22 -7.07 8.87
C TYR A 52 8.69 -6.95 9.06
N PHE A 53 8.22 -7.05 10.29
CA PHE A 53 6.80 -6.97 10.65
C PHE A 53 6.33 -5.57 11.08
N ASP A 54 7.08 -4.52 10.78
CA ASP A 54 6.70 -3.13 11.14
C ASP A 54 5.55 -2.56 10.26
N PHE A 55 4.87 -3.41 9.51
CA PHE A 55 3.70 -3.04 8.73
C PHE A 55 2.39 -3.20 9.52
N ARG A 56 1.36 -2.48 9.11
CA ARG A 56 -0.01 -2.60 9.65
C ARG A 56 -0.80 -3.71 8.95
N ALA A 57 -0.62 -3.84 7.65
CA ALA A 57 -1.12 -4.91 6.83
C ALA A 57 -0.15 -5.16 5.66
N SER A 58 -0.30 -6.29 4.99
CA SER A 58 0.46 -6.62 3.79
C SER A 58 -0.35 -7.55 2.90
N SER A 59 -0.36 -7.28 1.60
CA SER A 59 -1.01 -8.09 0.58
C SER A 59 -0.07 -9.12 -0.04
N PHE A 60 -0.64 -10.25 -0.45
CA PHE A 60 0.04 -11.39 -1.06
C PHE A 60 -0.72 -11.81 -2.32
N ILE A 61 -0.04 -11.84 -3.44
CA ILE A 61 -0.64 -12.20 -4.72
C ILE A 61 -0.55 -13.69 -4.93
N GLY A 62 -1.67 -14.33 -5.25
CA GLY A 62 -1.74 -15.77 -5.48
C GLY A 62 -1.25 -16.17 -6.86
N ILE A 63 -0.04 -16.76 -6.94
CA ILE A 63 0.56 -17.23 -8.18
C ILE A 63 0.28 -18.73 -8.37
N ASP A 64 0.61 -19.54 -7.35
CA ASP A 64 0.62 -21.00 -7.44
C ASP A 64 -0.37 -21.71 -6.49
N ASN A 65 -1.29 -20.97 -5.87
CA ASN A 65 -2.19 -21.48 -4.83
C ASN A 65 -3.66 -21.60 -5.28
N GLY A 66 -3.89 -21.76 -6.57
CA GLY A 66 -5.23 -21.77 -7.15
C GLY A 66 -5.85 -20.39 -7.34
N GLY A 67 -5.01 -19.34 -7.41
CA GLY A 67 -5.43 -17.95 -7.66
C GLY A 67 -6.02 -17.25 -6.44
N ARG A 68 -5.76 -17.76 -5.22
CA ARG A 68 -6.19 -17.07 -4.00
C ARG A 68 -5.14 -16.07 -3.55
N ASP A 69 -5.57 -14.85 -3.31
CA ASP A 69 -4.76 -13.79 -2.75
C ASP A 69 -4.83 -13.78 -1.22
N GLY A 70 -3.99 -13.02 -0.56
CA GLY A 70 -3.98 -12.95 0.89
C GLY A 70 -3.72 -11.56 1.42
N ILE A 71 -4.25 -11.30 2.61
CA ILE A 71 -3.98 -10.11 3.40
C ILE A 71 -3.62 -10.55 4.81
N LEU A 72 -2.43 -10.14 5.28
CA LEU A 72 -2.05 -10.20 6.68
C LEU A 72 -2.35 -8.88 7.34
N LEU A 73 -3.10 -8.91 8.44
CA LEU A 73 -3.53 -7.73 9.18
C LEU A 73 -3.04 -7.79 10.63
N ARG A 74 -2.32 -6.78 11.06
CA ARG A 74 -1.88 -6.64 12.46
C ARG A 74 -3.04 -6.16 13.34
N THR A 75 -3.31 -6.85 14.46
CA THR A 75 -4.49 -6.61 15.31
C THR A 75 -4.18 -6.11 16.72
N ASP A 76 -2.93 -6.08 17.14
CA ASP A 76 -2.51 -5.51 18.42
C ASP A 76 -2.41 -3.97 18.42
N ILE A 77 -2.64 -3.35 17.28
CA ILE A 77 -2.75 -1.90 17.10
C ILE A 77 -4.22 -1.49 17.25
N SER A 78 -4.48 -0.44 18.01
CA SER A 78 -5.83 0.12 18.11
C SER A 78 -6.17 0.94 16.86
N TYR A 79 -7.11 0.46 16.08
CA TYR A 79 -7.63 1.16 14.90
C TYR A 79 -8.99 1.77 15.17
N ARG A 80 -9.25 2.95 14.60
CA ARG A 80 -10.62 3.41 14.37
C ARG A 80 -11.23 2.56 13.26
N PRO A 81 -12.56 2.29 13.25
CA PRO A 81 -13.19 1.51 12.19
C PRO A 81 -12.89 2.02 10.76
N VAL A 82 -12.83 3.35 10.60
CA VAL A 82 -12.51 3.99 9.31
C VAL A 82 -11.05 3.73 8.89
N GLU A 83 -10.11 3.71 9.83
CA GLU A 83 -8.70 3.39 9.54
C GLU A 83 -8.54 1.93 9.12
N LEU A 84 -9.24 1.04 9.81
CA LEU A 84 -9.20 -0.39 9.48
C LEU A 84 -9.80 -0.65 8.10
N LEU A 85 -10.92 0.01 7.77
CA LEU A 85 -11.52 -0.08 6.45
C LEU A 85 -10.56 0.43 5.37
N HIS A 86 -9.95 1.59 5.58
CA HIS A 86 -8.99 2.16 4.63
C HIS A 86 -7.79 1.22 4.41
N ILE A 87 -7.15 0.71 5.48
CA ILE A 87 -6.05 -0.24 5.37
C ILE A 87 -6.48 -1.46 4.55
N PHE A 88 -7.65 -1.99 4.81
CA PHE A 88 -8.15 -3.15 4.08
C PHE A 88 -8.41 -2.85 2.59
N LEU A 89 -8.98 -1.68 2.27
CA LEU A 89 -9.19 -1.24 0.89
C LEU A 89 -7.86 -1.00 0.16
N HIS A 90 -6.87 -0.46 0.85
CA HIS A 90 -5.52 -0.25 0.34
C HIS A 90 -4.84 -1.59 -0.02
N GLU A 91 -4.92 -2.60 0.85
CA GLU A 91 -4.37 -3.93 0.54
C GLU A 91 -5.12 -4.63 -0.60
N LEU A 92 -6.45 -4.49 -0.68
CA LEU A 92 -7.22 -4.96 -1.84
C LEU A 92 -6.79 -4.23 -3.12
N ALA A 93 -6.48 -2.94 -3.04
CA ALA A 93 -6.01 -2.17 -4.19
C ALA A 93 -4.65 -2.68 -4.69
N HIS A 94 -3.73 -3.09 -3.82
CA HIS A 94 -2.49 -3.74 -4.25
C HIS A 94 -2.76 -5.05 -5.01
N ILE A 95 -3.68 -5.87 -4.53
CA ILE A 95 -4.08 -7.12 -5.20
C ILE A 95 -4.70 -6.79 -6.57
N TYR A 96 -5.64 -5.87 -6.59
CA TYR A 96 -6.29 -5.40 -7.83
C TYR A 96 -5.27 -4.88 -8.85
N CYS A 97 -4.33 -4.03 -8.42
CA CYS A 97 -3.28 -3.49 -9.28
C CYS A 97 -2.41 -4.58 -9.89
N ALA A 98 -2.06 -5.61 -9.11
CA ALA A 98 -1.25 -6.72 -9.60
C ALA A 98 -1.99 -7.55 -10.66
N HIS A 99 -3.29 -7.83 -10.47
CA HIS A 99 -4.08 -8.57 -11.44
C HIS A 99 -4.41 -7.78 -12.72
N HIS A 100 -4.41 -6.46 -12.65
CA HIS A 100 -4.71 -5.56 -13.78
C HIS A 100 -3.46 -4.86 -14.35
N GLU A 101 -2.25 -5.29 -13.96
CA GLU A 101 -0.97 -4.72 -14.42
C GLU A 101 -0.81 -3.21 -14.15
N LEU A 102 -1.52 -2.69 -13.14
CA LEU A 102 -1.45 -1.29 -12.74
C LEU A 102 -0.32 -0.99 -11.76
N ASP A 103 0.24 -2.02 -11.14
CA ASP A 103 1.33 -1.91 -10.18
C ASP A 103 2.69 -1.56 -10.83
N GLY A 104 2.73 -1.52 -12.16
CA GLY A 104 3.94 -1.22 -12.93
C GLY A 104 4.99 -2.35 -12.94
N LYS A 105 4.63 -3.57 -12.49
CA LYS A 105 5.57 -4.70 -12.43
C LYS A 105 6.15 -5.02 -13.80
N SER A 106 5.32 -5.13 -14.83
CA SER A 106 5.76 -5.40 -16.20
C SER A 106 6.72 -4.33 -16.72
N PHE A 107 6.46 -3.05 -16.43
CA PHE A 107 7.37 -1.96 -16.78
C PHE A 107 8.69 -2.05 -16.02
N TYR A 108 8.64 -2.33 -14.73
CA TYR A 108 9.84 -2.51 -13.91
C TYR A 108 10.72 -3.65 -14.45
N ASP A 109 10.13 -4.82 -14.73
CA ASP A 109 10.85 -5.99 -15.22
C ASP A 109 11.46 -5.76 -16.61
N GLU A 110 10.74 -5.05 -17.50
CA GLU A 110 11.20 -4.80 -18.86
C GLU A 110 12.24 -3.67 -18.97
N TYR A 111 12.08 -2.60 -18.19
CA TYR A 111 12.87 -1.37 -18.38
C TYR A 111 13.74 -0.97 -17.18
N CYS A 112 13.55 -1.54 -16.03
CA CYS A 112 14.23 -1.13 -14.81
C CYS A 112 15.14 -2.23 -14.23
N GLU A 113 14.70 -3.47 -14.26
CA GLU A 113 15.46 -4.58 -13.70
C GLU A 113 16.79 -4.78 -14.44
N GLY A 114 17.91 -4.71 -13.69
CA GLY A 114 19.25 -4.87 -14.25
C GLY A 114 19.81 -3.67 -15.04
N TYR A 115 19.09 -2.57 -15.11
CA TYR A 115 19.57 -1.34 -15.78
C TYR A 115 20.50 -0.49 -14.91
N ALA A 116 20.39 -0.63 -13.59
CA ALA A 116 21.24 0.12 -12.67
C ALA A 116 22.72 -0.27 -12.84
N GLN A 117 23.59 0.75 -12.99
CA GLN A 117 25.04 0.55 -13.07
C GLN A 117 25.71 0.67 -11.70
N THR A 118 25.00 1.25 -10.72
CA THR A 118 25.46 1.41 -9.34
C THR A 118 24.39 0.96 -8.35
N LYS A 119 24.81 0.63 -7.11
CA LYS A 119 23.86 0.31 -6.04
C LYS A 119 22.95 1.49 -5.68
N GLU A 120 23.41 2.71 -5.87
CA GLU A 120 22.62 3.91 -5.62
C GLU A 120 21.49 4.05 -6.67
N GLU A 121 21.82 3.83 -7.95
CA GLU A 121 20.82 3.81 -9.02
C GLU A 121 19.80 2.69 -8.82
N ASP A 122 20.25 1.47 -8.46
CA ASP A 122 19.38 0.36 -8.14
C ASP A 122 18.44 0.69 -6.98
N GLY A 123 18.99 1.27 -5.91
CA GLY A 123 18.20 1.75 -4.77
C GLY A 123 17.17 2.81 -5.15
N MET A 124 17.50 3.75 -6.04
CA MET A 124 16.58 4.78 -6.52
C MET A 124 15.46 4.20 -7.39
N ILE A 125 15.78 3.27 -8.29
CA ILE A 125 14.81 2.59 -9.15
C ILE A 125 13.83 1.79 -8.28
N ASN A 126 14.34 0.99 -7.34
CA ASN A 126 13.51 0.21 -6.42
C ASN A 126 12.62 1.10 -5.53
N ALA A 127 13.16 2.21 -5.02
CA ALA A 127 12.38 3.18 -4.27
C ALA A 127 11.28 3.82 -5.11
N GLY A 128 11.58 4.21 -6.34
CA GLY A 128 10.60 4.75 -7.29
C GLY A 128 9.46 3.76 -7.60
N TYR A 129 9.81 2.50 -7.79
CA TYR A 129 8.83 1.44 -8.00
C TYR A 129 7.93 1.21 -6.78
N ALA A 130 8.53 1.17 -5.58
CA ALA A 130 7.77 1.06 -4.34
C ALA A 130 6.81 2.24 -4.16
N VAL A 131 7.29 3.48 -4.38
CA VAL A 131 6.46 4.70 -4.33
C VAL A 131 5.30 4.65 -5.31
N TRP A 132 5.53 4.19 -6.55
CA TRP A 132 4.46 4.02 -7.53
C TRP A 132 3.38 3.07 -7.05
N ARG A 133 3.75 1.91 -6.56
CA ARG A 133 2.81 0.90 -6.06
C ARG A 133 1.95 1.43 -4.92
N GLU A 134 2.56 2.07 -3.94
CA GLU A 134 1.83 2.67 -2.82
C GLU A 134 0.89 3.79 -3.28
N CYS A 135 1.36 4.65 -4.18
CA CYS A 135 0.57 5.76 -4.69
C CYS A 135 -0.69 5.28 -5.43
N ILE A 136 -0.57 4.31 -6.32
CA ILE A 136 -1.72 3.81 -7.08
C ILE A 136 -2.71 3.05 -6.19
N ALA A 137 -2.22 2.26 -5.23
CA ALA A 137 -3.07 1.57 -4.27
C ALA A 137 -3.84 2.56 -3.39
N GLU A 138 -3.20 3.64 -2.94
CA GLU A 138 -3.82 4.69 -2.16
C GLU A 138 -4.91 5.43 -2.94
N LEU A 139 -4.65 5.78 -4.20
CA LEU A 139 -5.64 6.43 -5.06
C LEU A 139 -6.88 5.56 -5.26
N ILE A 140 -6.71 4.25 -5.48
CA ILE A 140 -7.82 3.30 -5.63
C ILE A 140 -8.58 3.14 -4.30
N ALA A 141 -7.88 3.03 -3.17
CA ALA A 141 -8.52 2.95 -1.86
C ALA A 141 -9.41 4.17 -1.58
N PHE A 142 -8.94 5.36 -1.95
CA PHE A 142 -9.71 6.61 -1.87
C PHE A 142 -10.94 6.62 -2.78
N GLU A 143 -10.83 6.14 -3.99
CA GLU A 143 -11.97 6.04 -4.91
C GLU A 143 -13.04 5.08 -4.37
N CYS A 144 -12.63 4.06 -3.61
CA CYS A 144 -13.56 3.10 -3.00
C CYS A 144 -14.30 3.66 -1.77
N ASP A 145 -13.68 4.52 -0.97
CA ASP A 145 -14.32 5.16 0.19
C ASP A 145 -13.73 6.54 0.47
N ASP A 146 -14.41 7.55 -0.03
CA ASP A 146 -14.09 8.96 0.17
C ASP A 146 -14.22 9.45 1.64
N ASN A 147 -14.90 8.67 2.50
CA ASN A 147 -14.94 8.91 3.95
C ASN A 147 -13.73 8.35 4.70
N CYS A 148 -12.85 7.60 4.04
CA CYS A 148 -11.62 7.05 4.62
C CYS A 148 -10.53 8.09 4.92
N CYS A 149 -10.80 9.39 4.79
CA CYS A 149 -9.85 10.44 5.17
C CYS A 149 -9.38 10.27 6.62
N ILE A 150 -8.20 9.66 6.80
CA ILE A 150 -7.58 9.44 8.11
C ILE A 150 -7.29 10.80 8.77
N PHE A 151 -6.94 11.80 7.96
CA PHE A 151 -6.67 13.15 8.42
C PHE A 151 -7.46 14.20 7.64
N PRO A 152 -7.94 15.26 8.29
CA PRO A 152 -8.50 16.41 7.60
C PRO A 152 -7.50 17.02 6.60
N LEU A 153 -7.97 17.51 5.46
CA LEU A 153 -7.12 18.09 4.40
C LEU A 153 -6.14 19.16 4.92
N ARG A 154 -6.53 19.92 5.94
CA ARG A 154 -5.67 20.92 6.59
C ARG A 154 -4.46 20.26 7.28
N GLU A 155 -4.63 19.12 7.92
CA GLU A 155 -3.57 18.38 8.61
C GLU A 155 -2.63 17.74 7.59
N LYS A 156 -3.16 17.17 6.52
CA LYS A 156 -2.37 16.61 5.41
C LYS A 156 -1.47 17.67 4.79
N LYS A 157 -1.98 18.86 4.50
CA LYS A 157 -1.17 19.99 4.00
C LYS A 157 -0.09 20.43 4.98
N LYS A 158 -0.36 20.36 6.28
CA LYS A 158 0.64 20.64 7.32
C LYS A 158 1.74 19.58 7.33
N ILE A 159 1.39 18.30 7.25
CA ILE A 159 2.35 17.18 7.17
C ILE A 159 3.25 17.36 5.95
N LEU A 160 2.69 17.61 4.77
CA LEU A 160 3.47 17.85 3.55
C LEU A 160 4.41 19.04 3.67
N SER A 161 3.95 20.13 4.29
CA SER A 161 4.80 21.31 4.52
C SER A 161 5.95 21.03 5.48
N GLN A 162 5.70 20.23 6.52
CA GLN A 162 6.74 19.80 7.47
C GLN A 162 7.75 18.87 6.79
N LEU A 163 7.29 17.85 6.08
CA LEU A 163 8.14 16.94 5.32
C LEU A 163 9.04 17.70 4.32
N ARG A 164 8.44 18.63 3.58
CA ARG A 164 9.21 19.48 2.65
C ARG A 164 10.30 20.28 3.35
N SER A 165 10.00 20.88 4.50
CA SER A 165 10.99 21.60 5.30
C SER A 165 12.09 20.69 5.85
N GLU A 166 11.75 19.47 6.24
CA GLU A 166 12.73 18.48 6.72
C GLU A 166 13.65 17.98 5.60
N ILE A 167 13.10 17.78 4.40
CA ILE A 167 13.85 17.44 3.18
C ILE A 167 14.87 18.52 2.87
N ASP A 168 14.44 19.78 2.85
CA ASP A 168 15.30 20.92 2.54
C ASP A 168 16.45 21.09 3.56
N GLN A 169 16.27 20.62 4.80
CA GLN A 169 17.27 20.71 5.89
C GLN A 169 18.27 19.55 5.90
N ARG A 170 18.00 18.44 5.25
CA ARG A 170 18.79 17.20 5.33
C ARG A 170 19.79 17.00 4.19
N ASP A 171 20.20 18.03 3.46
CA ASP A 171 21.17 17.93 2.34
C ASP A 171 20.80 16.81 1.32
N GLY A 172 19.50 16.60 1.06
CA GLY A 172 19.03 15.65 0.06
C GLY A 172 19.06 14.17 0.48
N LYS A 173 19.40 13.84 1.71
CA LYS A 173 19.32 12.47 2.23
C LYS A 173 17.93 12.15 2.74
N LEU A 174 17.09 11.68 1.83
CA LEU A 174 15.77 11.16 2.17
C LEU A 174 15.83 9.66 2.46
N LEU A 175 15.18 9.24 3.55
CA LEU A 175 14.86 7.84 3.76
C LEU A 175 13.66 7.47 2.86
N VAL A 176 13.65 6.26 2.33
CA VAL A 176 12.55 5.74 1.48
C VAL A 176 11.20 5.88 2.18
N SER A 177 11.14 5.64 3.49
CA SER A 177 9.93 5.80 4.30
C SER A 177 9.38 7.24 4.31
N GLU A 178 10.26 8.25 4.27
CA GLU A 178 9.85 9.66 4.22
C GLU A 178 9.29 10.03 2.84
N ILE A 179 9.88 9.48 1.78
CA ILE A 179 9.37 9.63 0.40
C ILE A 179 8.00 8.97 0.28
N LEU A 180 7.84 7.74 0.74
CA LEU A 180 6.56 7.03 0.74
C LEU A 180 5.49 7.82 1.49
N THR A 181 5.78 8.28 2.70
CA THR A 181 4.84 9.09 3.49
C THR A 181 4.45 10.38 2.75
N ALA A 182 5.40 11.06 2.11
CA ALA A 182 5.13 12.27 1.35
C ALA A 182 4.25 12.00 0.13
N VAL A 183 4.49 10.90 -0.60
CA VAL A 183 3.73 10.54 -1.80
C VAL A 183 2.31 10.11 -1.44
N MET A 184 2.14 9.24 -0.46
CA MET A 184 0.82 8.82 0.03
C MET A 184 0.00 10.02 0.50
N THR A 185 0.59 10.89 1.34
CA THR A 185 -0.08 12.10 1.79
C THR A 185 -0.40 13.07 0.64
N SER A 186 0.44 13.14 -0.39
CA SER A 186 0.19 13.95 -1.58
C SER A 186 -0.97 13.41 -2.42
N ALA A 187 -1.01 12.10 -2.64
CA ALA A 187 -2.09 11.41 -3.34
C ALA A 187 -3.44 11.65 -2.66
N GLU A 188 -3.48 11.51 -1.34
CA GLU A 188 -4.67 11.82 -0.54
C GLU A 188 -5.12 13.29 -0.67
N VAL A 189 -4.17 14.24 -0.66
CA VAL A 189 -4.48 15.66 -0.83
C VAL A 189 -5.03 15.94 -2.22
N GLU A 190 -4.45 15.35 -3.25
CA GLU A 190 -4.89 15.53 -4.64
C GLU A 190 -6.28 14.93 -4.87
N ALA A 191 -6.54 13.71 -4.41
CA ALA A 191 -7.85 13.10 -4.46
C ALA A 191 -8.92 13.96 -3.76
N SER A 192 -8.63 14.45 -2.55
CA SER A 192 -9.55 15.33 -1.80
C SER A 192 -9.82 16.65 -2.51
N GLN A 193 -8.84 17.24 -3.19
CA GLN A 193 -9.01 18.50 -3.93
C GLN A 193 -9.87 18.30 -5.18
N THR A 194 -9.64 17.25 -5.92
CA THR A 194 -10.42 16.91 -7.12
C THR A 194 -11.89 16.70 -6.76
N TRP A 195 -12.16 16.04 -5.63
CA TRP A 195 -13.52 15.85 -5.13
C TRP A 195 -14.19 17.16 -4.74
N ASP A 196 -13.53 18.02 -3.97
CA ASP A 196 -14.02 19.35 -3.58
C ASP A 196 -14.33 20.23 -4.81
N GLU A 197 -13.54 20.12 -5.87
CA GLU A 197 -13.75 20.83 -7.13
C GLU A 197 -14.95 20.27 -7.91
N ALA A 198 -15.10 18.96 -7.95
CA ALA A 198 -16.22 18.28 -8.59
C ALA A 198 -17.54 18.60 -7.85
N GLU A 199 -17.56 18.54 -6.52
CA GLU A 199 -18.72 18.90 -5.71
C GLU A 199 -19.15 20.35 -5.92
N LYS A 200 -18.21 21.28 -5.98
CA LYS A 200 -18.50 22.69 -6.29
C LYS A 200 -19.08 22.88 -7.70
N ALA A 201 -18.60 22.12 -8.68
CA ALA A 201 -19.11 22.16 -10.03
C ALA A 201 -20.54 21.60 -10.17
N ILE A 202 -20.89 20.60 -9.35
CA ILE A 202 -22.25 20.03 -9.33
C ILE A 202 -23.27 20.97 -8.69
N HIS A 203 -22.84 21.79 -7.72
CA HIS A 203 -23.70 22.70 -6.98
C HIS A 203 -23.69 24.17 -7.51
N SER A 204 -22.94 24.43 -8.58
CA SER A 204 -22.90 25.74 -9.27
C SER A 204 -23.79 25.73 -10.51
#